data_13e49cb41fe8f46c7dd123247c24833f
#
_entry.id   13e49cb41fe8f46c7dd123247c24833f
#
_cell.length_a   1.000
_cell.length_b   1.000
_cell.length_c   1.000
_cell.angle_alpha   90.00
_cell.angle_beta   90.00
_cell.angle_gamma   90.00
#
_symmetry.space_group_name_H-M   'P 1'
#
loop_
_entity.id
_entity.type
_entity.pdbx_description
1 polymer ?
#
loop_
_entity_poly.entity_id
_entity_poly.type
_entity_poly.pdbx_seq_one_letter_code
_entity_poly.pdbx_strand_id
1 'polypeptide(L)'
;VTGSERTSTGARVMIVEDDPAVRTVVGDHLRAAGHRVEPFAAGDAAWEAMCMRLPDVIVLDRMLPRLSGDELCRRVRGISDVPILMLTALGTVDHRIEGLEHGADDYLPKPFSLRELQLRLEALLRRRLPDAAPVAFTAGAFRVDPAHRRLRIGDREIALTSREYELFLFLLGREGQVVRRDEILREVWGWSEGDASTVTVHVRRLREKIEPDPTSPRFLRTEWGAGYRLETGDAGSPRRAQPPPLPRSSGPTC
;
A
#
# COMPACT_ATOMS: atom_id res chain seq x y z
N VAL A 1 -6.01 12.69 -40.19
CA VAL A 1 -5.23 11.69 -39.45
C VAL A 1 -4.11 12.43 -38.72
N THR A 2 -4.31 12.83 -37.50
CA THR A 2 -3.25 13.34 -36.63
C THR A 2 -3.37 12.59 -35.32
N GLY A 3 -2.57 11.51 -35.23
CA GLY A 3 -2.34 10.80 -33.98
C GLY A 3 -1.69 11.76 -32.99
N SER A 4 -2.38 12.04 -31.89
CA SER A 4 -1.81 12.72 -30.74
C SER A 4 -0.78 11.78 -30.12
N GLU A 5 0.49 11.99 -30.46
CA GLU A 5 1.61 11.43 -29.70
C GLU A 5 1.51 11.97 -28.25
N ARG A 6 0.97 11.13 -27.35
CA ARG A 6 1.17 11.35 -25.92
C ARG A 6 2.67 11.19 -25.69
N THR A 7 3.37 12.29 -25.58
CA THR A 7 4.71 12.32 -25.03
C THR A 7 4.61 11.79 -23.61
N SER A 8 4.91 10.51 -23.44
CA SER A 8 5.07 9.86 -22.15
C SER A 8 6.29 10.49 -21.48
N THR A 9 6.09 11.58 -20.78
CA THR A 9 7.11 12.15 -19.93
C THR A 9 7.26 11.20 -18.74
N GLY A 10 8.30 10.37 -18.76
CA GLY A 10 8.54 9.35 -17.74
C GLY A 10 8.50 9.93 -16.33
N ALA A 11 8.07 9.13 -15.36
CA ALA A 11 7.93 9.53 -13.97
C ALA A 11 9.28 9.98 -13.38
N ARG A 12 9.22 10.94 -12.43
CA ARG A 12 10.36 11.30 -11.59
C ARG A 12 10.56 10.26 -10.50
N VAL A 13 11.63 9.49 -10.62
CA VAL A 13 12.02 8.47 -9.65
C VAL A 13 13.19 8.96 -8.83
N MET A 14 13.01 9.07 -7.53
CA MET A 14 14.11 9.31 -6.60
C MET A 14 14.68 7.98 -6.14
N ILE A 15 16.00 7.81 -6.23
CA ILE A 15 16.71 6.64 -5.69
C ILE A 15 17.57 7.11 -4.53
N VAL A 16 17.39 6.50 -3.35
CA VAL A 16 18.21 6.74 -2.18
C VAL A 16 18.87 5.42 -1.75
N GLU A 17 20.14 5.29 -2.06
CA GLU A 17 20.94 4.05 -1.90
C GLU A 17 22.39 4.46 -1.69
N ASP A 18 23.05 4.01 -0.63
CA ASP A 18 24.42 4.38 -0.32
C ASP A 18 25.45 3.60 -1.16
N ASP A 19 25.15 2.34 -1.53
CA ASP A 19 26.01 1.57 -2.43
C ASP A 19 26.02 2.17 -3.85
N PRO A 20 27.17 2.68 -4.32
CA PRO A 20 27.27 3.32 -5.64
C PRO A 20 27.02 2.35 -6.80
N ALA A 21 27.34 1.06 -6.65
CA ALA A 21 27.12 0.06 -7.71
C ALA A 21 25.61 -0.22 -7.85
N VAL A 22 24.91 -0.46 -6.76
CA VAL A 22 23.46 -0.68 -6.76
C VAL A 22 22.74 0.56 -7.27
N ARG A 23 23.10 1.74 -6.75
CA ARG A 23 22.51 3.03 -7.16
C ARG A 23 22.66 3.29 -8.65
N THR A 24 23.83 3.00 -9.22
CA THR A 24 24.12 3.18 -10.66
C THR A 24 23.31 2.20 -11.50
N VAL A 25 23.38 0.91 -11.19
CA VAL A 25 22.70 -0.14 -11.97
C VAL A 25 21.18 0.05 -11.96
N VAL A 26 20.60 0.33 -10.81
CA VAL A 26 19.16 0.63 -10.69
C VAL A 26 18.82 1.90 -11.46
N GLY A 27 19.63 2.95 -11.31
CA GLY A 27 19.41 4.23 -11.99
C GLY A 27 19.44 4.11 -13.51
N ASP A 28 20.40 3.40 -14.06
CA ASP A 28 20.54 3.21 -15.50
C ASP A 28 19.43 2.35 -16.07
N HIS A 29 19.02 1.31 -15.35
CA HIS A 29 17.87 0.48 -15.73
C HIS A 29 16.57 1.29 -15.81
N LEU A 30 16.31 2.13 -14.82
CA LEU A 30 15.08 2.95 -14.78
C LEU A 30 15.11 4.09 -15.81
N ARG A 31 16.29 4.67 -16.10
CA ARG A 31 16.45 5.63 -17.20
C ARG A 31 16.19 4.98 -18.55
N ALA A 32 16.72 3.76 -18.76
CA ALA A 32 16.45 2.98 -19.98
C ALA A 32 14.94 2.65 -20.15
N ALA A 33 14.20 2.51 -19.03
CA ALA A 33 12.76 2.36 -19.03
C ALA A 33 11.99 3.67 -19.25
N GLY A 34 12.69 4.81 -19.47
CA GLY A 34 12.09 6.11 -19.81
C GLY A 34 11.79 7.02 -18.61
N HIS A 35 12.23 6.67 -17.39
CA HIS A 35 12.03 7.49 -16.20
C HIS A 35 13.10 8.57 -16.03
N ARG A 36 12.76 9.66 -15.34
CA ARG A 36 13.71 10.67 -14.88
C ARG A 36 14.20 10.29 -13.50
N VAL A 37 15.48 9.92 -13.40
CA VAL A 37 16.05 9.38 -12.17
C VAL A 37 16.94 10.40 -11.47
N GLU A 38 16.66 10.67 -10.20
CA GLU A 38 17.43 11.52 -9.29
C GLU A 38 18.07 10.64 -8.21
N PRO A 39 19.39 10.36 -8.29
CA PRO A 39 20.08 9.50 -7.35
C PRO A 39 20.63 10.28 -6.15
N PHE A 40 20.50 9.72 -4.95
CA PHE A 40 21.06 10.23 -3.70
C PHE A 40 21.80 9.10 -2.96
N ALA A 41 22.96 9.45 -2.39
CA ALA A 41 23.77 8.51 -1.62
C ALA A 41 23.43 8.53 -0.11
N ALA A 42 22.56 9.44 0.32
CA ALA A 42 22.25 9.64 1.74
C ALA A 42 20.86 10.18 1.95
N GLY A 43 20.23 9.80 3.05
CA GLY A 43 18.84 10.18 3.35
C GLY A 43 18.65 11.66 3.64
N ASP A 44 19.63 12.34 4.23
CA ASP A 44 19.59 13.79 4.51
C ASP A 44 19.54 14.61 3.21
N ALA A 45 20.41 14.33 2.26
CA ALA A 45 20.41 15.01 0.96
C ALA A 45 19.11 14.75 0.17
N ALA A 46 18.60 13.53 0.23
CA ALA A 46 17.32 13.18 -0.37
C ALA A 46 16.16 13.95 0.30
N TRP A 47 16.17 14.08 1.62
CA TRP A 47 15.17 14.85 2.35
C TRP A 47 15.15 16.32 1.94
N GLU A 48 16.32 16.97 1.88
CA GLU A 48 16.44 18.36 1.43
C GLU A 48 15.87 18.55 0.02
N ALA A 49 16.20 17.65 -0.91
CA ALA A 49 15.66 17.68 -2.27
C ALA A 49 14.13 17.50 -2.30
N MET A 50 13.57 16.63 -1.47
CA MET A 50 12.11 16.41 -1.38
C MET A 50 11.37 17.61 -0.80
N CYS A 51 11.96 18.35 0.12
CA CYS A 51 11.40 19.61 0.63
C CYS A 51 11.25 20.67 -0.47
N MET A 52 12.10 20.64 -1.49
CA MET A 52 11.99 21.54 -2.63
C MET A 52 10.98 21.02 -3.66
N ARG A 53 10.98 19.73 -3.93
CA ARG A 53 10.09 19.11 -4.92
C ARG A 53 9.96 17.60 -4.71
N LEU A 54 8.73 17.15 -4.50
CA LEU A 54 8.43 15.74 -4.36
C LEU A 54 8.60 14.97 -5.68
N PRO A 55 9.17 13.72 -5.64
CA PRO A 55 9.18 12.82 -6.78
C PRO A 55 7.80 12.18 -7.00
N ASP A 56 7.67 11.41 -8.08
CA ASP A 56 6.47 10.60 -8.33
C ASP A 56 6.50 9.26 -7.60
N VAL A 57 7.70 8.75 -7.32
CA VAL A 57 7.96 7.53 -6.54
C VAL A 57 9.37 7.57 -5.98
N ILE A 58 9.56 6.91 -4.83
CA ILE A 58 10.86 6.78 -4.15
C ILE A 58 11.25 5.30 -4.12
N VAL A 59 12.47 5.00 -4.55
CA VAL A 59 13.18 3.74 -4.27
C VAL A 59 14.17 4.03 -3.16
N LEU A 60 14.00 3.39 -2.01
CA LEU A 60 14.66 3.78 -0.76
C LEU A 60 15.35 2.58 -0.12
N ASP A 61 16.66 2.65 0.07
CA ASP A 61 17.34 1.67 0.92
C ASP A 61 16.98 1.91 2.38
N ARG A 62 16.69 0.83 3.08
CA ARG A 62 16.42 0.86 4.52
C ARG A 62 17.68 1.26 5.31
N MET A 63 18.84 0.72 4.91
CA MET A 63 20.10 0.83 5.64
C MET A 63 20.96 1.97 5.12
N LEU A 64 20.54 3.20 5.35
CA LEU A 64 21.30 4.38 4.96
C LEU A 64 22.13 4.93 6.13
N PRO A 65 23.30 5.53 5.86
CA PRO A 65 24.07 6.23 6.87
C PRO A 65 23.38 7.54 7.30
N ARG A 66 23.60 7.97 8.53
CA ARG A 66 23.09 9.20 9.15
C ARG A 66 21.57 9.20 9.33
N LEU A 67 20.81 9.44 8.26
CA LEU A 67 19.36 9.36 8.27
C LEU A 67 18.92 8.03 7.66
N SER A 68 18.46 7.09 8.49
CA SER A 68 18.03 5.77 8.03
C SER A 68 16.82 5.85 7.09
N GLY A 69 16.66 4.82 6.23
CA GLY A 69 15.50 4.76 5.33
C GLY A 69 14.16 4.74 6.09
N ASP A 70 14.10 4.08 7.23
CA ASP A 70 12.90 4.05 8.08
C ASP A 70 12.52 5.45 8.60
N GLU A 71 13.52 6.21 9.06
CA GLU A 71 13.30 7.59 9.52
C GLU A 71 12.94 8.53 8.37
N LEU A 72 13.61 8.40 7.22
CA LEU A 72 13.27 9.15 6.02
C LEU A 72 11.84 8.85 5.57
N CYS A 73 11.45 7.58 5.56
CA CYS A 73 10.09 7.16 5.23
C CYS A 73 9.04 7.82 6.15
N ARG A 74 9.28 7.82 7.47
CA ARG A 74 8.39 8.49 8.44
C ARG A 74 8.27 9.99 8.19
N ARG A 75 9.37 10.68 7.89
CA ARG A 75 9.36 12.12 7.56
C ARG A 75 8.58 12.41 6.29
N VAL A 76 8.77 11.59 5.26
CA VAL A 76 8.02 11.72 4.00
C VAL A 76 6.52 11.55 4.25
N ARG A 77 6.11 10.58 5.06
CA ARG A 77 4.71 10.37 5.42
C ARG A 77 4.08 11.53 6.21
N GLY A 78 4.89 12.30 6.92
CA GLY A 78 4.44 13.54 7.58
C GLY A 78 4.02 14.65 6.62
N ILE A 79 4.47 14.61 5.36
CA ILE A 79 4.23 15.68 4.37
C ILE A 79 3.60 15.19 3.06
N SER A 80 3.62 13.89 2.76
CA SER A 80 3.19 13.36 1.46
C SER A 80 2.82 11.88 1.50
N ASP A 81 1.94 11.49 0.59
CA ASP A 81 1.56 10.11 0.28
C ASP A 81 2.32 9.54 -0.94
N VAL A 82 3.43 10.16 -1.34
CA VAL A 82 4.25 9.68 -2.46
C VAL A 82 4.61 8.21 -2.28
N PRO A 83 4.44 7.35 -3.30
CA PRO A 83 4.74 5.93 -3.19
C PRO A 83 6.21 5.67 -2.86
N ILE A 84 6.46 4.74 -1.93
CA ILE A 84 7.80 4.34 -1.49
C ILE A 84 7.97 2.82 -1.68
N LEU A 85 8.93 2.44 -2.51
CA LEU A 85 9.46 1.09 -2.61
C LEU A 85 10.71 0.98 -1.74
N MET A 86 10.62 0.24 -0.63
CA MET A 86 11.75 0.04 0.28
C MET A 86 12.61 -1.14 -0.19
N LEU A 87 13.92 -0.93 -0.31
CA LEU A 87 14.90 -2.01 -0.51
C LEU A 87 15.38 -2.48 0.87
N THR A 88 15.37 -3.78 1.11
CA THR A 88 15.75 -4.35 2.43
C THR A 88 16.76 -5.47 2.29
N ALA A 89 17.71 -5.59 3.23
CA ALA A 89 18.52 -6.80 3.32
C ALA A 89 17.62 -8.00 3.70
N LEU A 90 17.94 -9.19 3.21
CA LEU A 90 17.29 -10.45 3.61
C LEU A 90 17.45 -10.62 5.13
N GLY A 91 16.40 -10.29 5.88
CA GLY A 91 16.26 -10.53 7.31
C GLY A 91 15.05 -11.42 7.57
N THR A 92 14.95 -11.96 8.77
CA THR A 92 13.80 -12.77 9.23
C THR A 92 12.47 -12.06 9.00
N VAL A 93 11.36 -12.81 8.98
CA VAL A 93 9.99 -12.29 8.82
C VAL A 93 9.70 -11.11 9.76
N ASP A 94 10.28 -11.13 10.97
CA ASP A 94 10.13 -10.08 11.98
C ASP A 94 10.72 -8.74 11.54
N HIS A 95 11.88 -8.72 10.88
CA HIS A 95 12.48 -7.50 10.34
C HIS A 95 11.69 -6.90 9.16
N ARG A 96 10.93 -7.72 8.43
CA ARG A 96 10.02 -7.24 7.38
C ARG A 96 8.77 -6.60 7.97
N ILE A 97 8.26 -7.15 9.06
CA ILE A 97 7.11 -6.60 9.78
C ILE A 97 7.47 -5.24 10.39
N GLU A 98 8.61 -5.11 11.06
CA GLU A 98 9.09 -3.83 11.60
C GLU A 98 9.31 -2.77 10.52
N GLY A 99 9.94 -3.13 9.39
CA GLY A 99 10.14 -2.19 8.28
C GLY A 99 8.83 -1.72 7.65
N LEU A 100 7.84 -2.61 7.52
CA LEU A 100 6.49 -2.28 7.05
C LEU A 100 5.80 -1.28 7.98
N GLU A 101 6.08 -1.23 9.27
CA GLU A 101 5.48 -0.29 10.24
C GLU A 101 5.84 1.18 9.97
N HIS A 102 6.90 1.48 9.20
CA HIS A 102 7.39 2.84 8.97
C HIS A 102 6.77 3.61 7.79
N GLY A 103 5.79 3.03 7.06
CA GLY A 103 5.03 3.79 6.06
C GLY A 103 5.34 3.48 4.59
N ALA A 104 6.26 2.55 4.26
CA ALA A 104 6.48 2.15 2.87
C ALA A 104 5.25 1.46 2.25
N ASP A 105 5.06 1.61 0.94
CA ASP A 105 3.94 1.02 0.20
C ASP A 105 4.26 -0.39 -0.30
N ASP A 106 5.56 -0.66 -0.52
CA ASP A 106 6.05 -1.94 -0.98
C ASP A 106 7.48 -2.19 -0.54
N TYR A 107 7.92 -3.47 -0.53
CA TYR A 107 9.25 -3.90 -0.12
C TYR A 107 9.84 -4.86 -1.14
N LEU A 108 11.14 -4.69 -1.39
CA LEU A 108 11.91 -5.54 -2.28
C LEU A 108 13.17 -6.01 -1.54
N PRO A 109 13.27 -7.31 -1.18
CA PRO A 109 14.44 -7.83 -0.50
C PRO A 109 15.66 -7.90 -1.44
N LYS A 110 16.83 -7.54 -0.93
CA LYS A 110 18.14 -7.75 -1.59
C LYS A 110 18.61 -9.19 -1.32
N PRO A 111 19.14 -9.93 -2.34
CA PRO A 111 19.30 -9.51 -3.72
C PRO A 111 18.00 -9.59 -4.52
N PHE A 112 17.79 -8.65 -5.43
CA PHE A 112 16.61 -8.56 -6.28
C PHE A 112 16.98 -8.54 -7.77
N SER A 113 16.02 -8.88 -8.63
CA SER A 113 16.17 -8.67 -10.06
C SER A 113 15.72 -7.26 -10.45
N LEU A 114 16.41 -6.63 -11.41
CA LEU A 114 16.00 -5.32 -11.95
C LEU A 114 14.59 -5.36 -12.56
N ARG A 115 14.24 -6.51 -13.14
CA ARG A 115 12.90 -6.76 -13.69
C ARG A 115 11.82 -6.69 -12.60
N GLU A 116 12.08 -7.31 -11.46
CA GLU A 116 11.13 -7.28 -10.33
C GLU A 116 11.00 -5.86 -9.78
N LEU A 117 12.12 -5.14 -9.58
CA LEU A 117 12.11 -3.75 -9.16
C LEU A 117 11.25 -2.89 -10.10
N GLN A 118 11.45 -3.03 -11.41
CA GLN A 118 10.68 -2.29 -12.42
C GLN A 118 9.19 -2.60 -12.33
N LEU A 119 8.79 -3.87 -12.27
CA LEU A 119 7.38 -4.26 -12.18
C LEU A 119 6.70 -3.70 -10.94
N ARG A 120 7.39 -3.71 -9.79
CA ARG A 120 6.89 -3.14 -8.54
C ARG A 120 6.75 -1.61 -8.64
N LEU A 121 7.75 -0.94 -9.19
CA LEU A 121 7.72 0.50 -9.40
C LEU A 121 6.61 0.92 -10.37
N GLU A 122 6.42 0.22 -11.47
CA GLU A 122 5.32 0.46 -12.40
C GLU A 122 3.95 0.23 -11.75
N ALA A 123 3.83 -0.77 -10.87
CA ALA A 123 2.61 -1.00 -10.10
C ALA A 123 2.31 0.15 -9.15
N LEU A 124 3.33 0.77 -8.54
CA LEU A 124 3.17 1.96 -7.71
C LEU A 124 2.80 3.21 -8.52
N LEU A 125 3.33 3.36 -9.73
CA LEU A 125 3.09 4.51 -10.60
C LEU A 125 1.74 4.47 -11.33
N ARG A 126 1.27 3.29 -11.78
CA ARG A 126 -0.01 3.14 -12.55
C ARG A 126 -1.21 3.77 -11.87
N ARG A 127 -1.17 3.93 -10.58
CA ARG A 127 -2.30 4.31 -9.71
C ARG A 127 -2.49 5.81 -9.53
N ARG A 128 -1.65 6.63 -10.16
CA ARG A 128 -1.80 8.10 -10.14
C ARG A 128 -2.72 8.65 -11.23
N LEU A 129 -3.15 7.83 -12.20
CA LEU A 129 -4.04 8.28 -13.27
C LEU A 129 -5.48 7.85 -12.95
N PRO A 130 -6.39 8.75 -12.62
CA PRO A 130 -7.81 8.44 -12.56
C PRO A 130 -8.36 8.34 -13.99
N ASP A 131 -8.84 7.17 -14.38
CA ASP A 131 -9.88 7.11 -15.40
C ASP A 131 -11.14 7.75 -14.81
N ALA A 132 -11.66 8.78 -15.47
CA ALA A 132 -12.90 9.54 -15.19
C ALA A 132 -13.23 9.67 -13.69
N ALA A 133 -13.14 10.89 -13.16
CA ALA A 133 -13.37 11.20 -11.74
C ALA A 133 -14.73 10.64 -11.24
N PRO A 134 -14.76 9.53 -10.52
CA PRO A 134 -16.01 9.03 -9.95
C PRO A 134 -16.51 10.00 -8.89
N VAL A 135 -17.83 10.20 -8.87
CA VAL A 135 -18.50 11.07 -7.89
C VAL A 135 -18.31 10.53 -6.47
N ALA A 136 -18.12 11.42 -5.51
CA ALA A 136 -18.06 11.04 -4.10
C ALA A 136 -19.33 10.27 -3.69
N PHE A 137 -19.17 9.20 -2.91
CA PHE A 137 -20.26 8.35 -2.47
C PHE A 137 -20.13 7.97 -1.00
N THR A 138 -21.20 7.43 -0.43
CA THR A 138 -21.24 6.94 0.96
C THR A 138 -21.49 5.43 0.95
N ALA A 139 -20.72 4.70 1.77
CA ALA A 139 -20.88 3.28 2.01
C ALA A 139 -20.85 3.04 3.53
N GLY A 140 -22.04 2.82 4.12
CA GLY A 140 -22.20 2.70 5.57
C GLY A 140 -21.63 3.91 6.32
N ALA A 141 -20.68 3.68 7.21
CA ALA A 141 -19.99 4.72 7.97
C ALA A 141 -18.98 5.54 7.16
N PHE A 142 -18.64 5.13 5.94
CA PHE A 142 -17.55 5.68 5.13
C PHE A 142 -18.08 6.64 4.07
N ARG A 143 -17.51 7.82 3.99
CA ARG A 143 -17.67 8.74 2.86
C ARG A 143 -16.38 8.75 2.05
N VAL A 144 -16.49 8.32 0.78
CA VAL A 144 -15.37 8.16 -0.14
C VAL A 144 -15.43 9.25 -1.20
N ASP A 145 -14.33 9.97 -1.40
CA ASP A 145 -14.11 10.89 -2.51
C ASP A 145 -12.97 10.37 -3.37
N PRO A 146 -13.29 9.63 -4.45
CA PRO A 146 -12.27 9.02 -5.29
C PRO A 146 -11.45 10.02 -6.11
N ALA A 147 -12.04 11.17 -6.45
CA ALA A 147 -11.35 12.21 -7.22
C ALA A 147 -10.17 12.81 -6.45
N HIS A 148 -10.32 12.94 -5.12
CA HIS A 148 -9.29 13.46 -4.23
C HIS A 148 -8.60 12.39 -3.39
N ARG A 149 -8.96 11.11 -3.59
CA ARG A 149 -8.47 9.95 -2.81
C ARG A 149 -8.68 10.13 -1.29
N ARG A 150 -9.81 10.73 -0.91
CA ARG A 150 -10.16 11.02 0.48
C ARG A 150 -11.15 10.02 1.03
N LEU A 151 -10.94 9.66 2.28
CA LEU A 151 -11.84 8.83 3.08
C LEU A 151 -12.23 9.60 4.34
N ARG A 152 -13.51 9.56 4.71
CA ARG A 152 -14.01 10.12 5.97
C ARG A 152 -14.88 9.09 6.70
N ILE A 153 -14.85 9.16 8.02
CA ILE A 153 -15.78 8.45 8.91
C ILE A 153 -16.46 9.52 9.78
N GLY A 154 -17.75 9.75 9.56
CA GLY A 154 -18.41 10.93 10.11
C GLY A 154 -17.70 12.22 9.67
N ASP A 155 -17.32 13.06 10.63
CA ASP A 155 -16.60 14.31 10.35
C ASP A 155 -15.06 14.15 10.31
N ARG A 156 -14.55 12.98 10.70
CA ARG A 156 -13.10 12.71 10.73
C ARG A 156 -12.58 12.33 9.34
N GLU A 157 -11.64 13.10 8.81
CA GLU A 157 -10.87 12.72 7.63
C GLU A 157 -9.79 11.71 8.00
N ILE A 158 -9.66 10.66 7.17
CA ILE A 158 -8.72 9.56 7.37
C ILE A 158 -7.58 9.69 6.39
N ALA A 159 -6.39 10.00 6.89
CA ALA A 159 -5.18 10.08 6.07
C ALA A 159 -4.67 8.67 5.73
N LEU A 160 -4.95 8.21 4.52
CA LEU A 160 -4.46 6.94 3.99
C LEU A 160 -3.28 7.16 3.05
N THR A 161 -2.29 6.26 3.08
CA THR A 161 -1.32 6.18 2.00
C THR A 161 -2.01 5.68 0.72
N SER A 162 -1.35 5.85 -0.42
CA SER A 162 -1.90 5.38 -1.70
C SER A 162 -2.27 3.90 -1.65
N ARG A 163 -1.42 3.08 -1.03
CA ARG A 163 -1.64 1.63 -0.94
C ARG A 163 -2.77 1.25 0.03
N GLU A 164 -2.87 1.93 1.15
CA GLU A 164 -3.96 1.72 2.11
C GLU A 164 -5.32 2.10 1.51
N TYR A 165 -5.35 3.20 0.74
CA TYR A 165 -6.55 3.63 0.04
C TYR A 165 -7.01 2.60 -1.01
N GLU A 166 -6.08 2.03 -1.76
CA GLU A 166 -6.37 1.00 -2.75
C GLU A 166 -6.85 -0.30 -2.11
N LEU A 167 -6.19 -0.73 -1.03
CA LEU A 167 -6.64 -1.88 -0.25
C LEU A 167 -8.06 -1.66 0.28
N PHE A 168 -8.34 -0.47 0.80
CA PHE A 168 -9.67 -0.12 1.27
C PHE A 168 -10.72 -0.19 0.15
N LEU A 169 -10.47 0.44 -1.00
CA LEU A 169 -11.40 0.42 -2.14
C LEU A 169 -11.61 -0.99 -2.70
N PHE A 170 -10.54 -1.77 -2.78
CA PHE A 170 -10.62 -3.15 -3.24
C PHE A 170 -11.54 -4.00 -2.34
N LEU A 171 -11.37 -3.87 -1.02
CA LEU A 171 -12.20 -4.56 -0.04
C LEU A 171 -13.64 -4.01 -0.01
N LEU A 172 -13.80 -2.69 -0.20
CA LEU A 172 -15.12 -2.04 -0.27
C LEU A 172 -15.92 -2.54 -1.48
N GLY A 173 -15.27 -2.71 -2.63
CA GLY A 173 -15.91 -3.31 -3.81
C GLY A 173 -16.37 -4.77 -3.62
N ARG A 174 -15.95 -5.40 -2.51
CA ARG A 174 -16.31 -6.77 -2.10
C ARG A 174 -16.89 -6.81 -0.70
N GLU A 175 -17.60 -5.76 -0.32
CA GLU A 175 -18.22 -5.63 1.00
C GLU A 175 -18.96 -6.91 1.41
N GLY A 176 -18.74 -7.34 2.65
CA GLY A 176 -19.36 -8.54 3.22
C GLY A 176 -18.78 -9.87 2.73
N GLN A 177 -17.92 -9.86 1.71
CA GLN A 177 -17.26 -11.07 1.20
C GLN A 177 -15.92 -11.31 1.91
N VAL A 178 -15.57 -12.58 2.07
CA VAL A 178 -14.25 -12.98 2.57
C VAL A 178 -13.29 -13.00 1.39
N VAL A 179 -12.26 -12.15 1.44
CA VAL A 179 -11.23 -12.04 0.41
C VAL A 179 -9.93 -12.68 0.90
N ARG A 180 -9.37 -13.59 0.12
CA ARG A 180 -8.15 -14.30 0.47
C ARG A 180 -6.93 -13.40 0.38
N ARG A 181 -5.88 -13.71 1.17
CA ARG A 181 -4.63 -12.91 1.15
C ARG A 181 -3.91 -12.93 -0.20
N ASP A 182 -3.88 -14.07 -0.86
CA ASP A 182 -3.30 -14.22 -2.20
C ASP A 182 -4.07 -13.42 -3.26
N GLU A 183 -5.40 -13.37 -3.16
CA GLU A 183 -6.23 -12.53 -4.02
C GLU A 183 -5.97 -11.04 -3.78
N ILE A 184 -5.91 -10.61 -2.52
CA ILE A 184 -5.57 -9.23 -2.16
C ILE A 184 -4.19 -8.86 -2.72
N LEU A 185 -3.19 -9.74 -2.56
CA LEU A 185 -1.83 -9.51 -3.03
C LEU A 185 -1.79 -9.33 -4.55
N ARG A 186 -2.50 -10.19 -5.28
CA ARG A 186 -2.58 -10.13 -6.74
C ARG A 186 -3.29 -8.88 -7.23
N GLU A 187 -4.45 -8.58 -6.67
CA GLU A 187 -5.32 -7.50 -7.16
C GLU A 187 -4.84 -6.11 -6.72
N VAL A 188 -4.35 -6.00 -5.48
CA VAL A 188 -3.90 -4.71 -4.93
C VAL A 188 -2.42 -4.46 -5.22
N TRP A 189 -1.54 -5.47 -5.22
CA TRP A 189 -0.11 -5.30 -5.51
C TRP A 189 0.29 -5.72 -6.92
N GLY A 190 -0.55 -6.50 -7.61
CA GLY A 190 -0.26 -7.01 -8.95
C GLY A 190 0.73 -8.19 -8.94
N TRP A 191 0.85 -8.90 -7.81
CA TRP A 191 1.79 -10.01 -7.67
C TRP A 191 1.09 -11.35 -7.77
N SER A 192 1.61 -12.23 -8.62
CA SER A 192 1.17 -13.63 -8.69
C SER A 192 1.80 -14.49 -7.58
N GLU A 193 2.98 -14.09 -7.12
CA GLU A 193 3.73 -14.72 -6.03
C GLU A 193 4.29 -13.64 -5.12
N GLY A 194 4.28 -13.84 -3.80
CA GLY A 194 4.79 -12.86 -2.85
C GLY A 194 4.47 -13.24 -1.41
N ASP A 195 5.10 -12.51 -0.48
CA ASP A 195 4.89 -12.72 0.94
C ASP A 195 3.56 -12.09 1.40
N ALA A 196 2.64 -12.95 1.86
CA ALA A 196 1.36 -12.53 2.42
C ALA A 196 1.49 -11.64 3.69
N SER A 197 2.69 -11.52 4.28
CA SER A 197 2.97 -10.61 5.39
C SER A 197 2.73 -9.15 5.00
N THR A 198 2.99 -8.77 3.74
CA THR A 198 2.68 -7.45 3.18
C THR A 198 1.21 -7.07 3.37
N VAL A 199 0.30 -7.99 3.05
CA VAL A 199 -1.15 -7.78 3.24
C VAL A 199 -1.48 -7.60 4.71
N THR A 200 -0.90 -8.45 5.58
CA THR A 200 -1.16 -8.42 7.03
C THR A 200 -0.80 -7.07 7.65
N VAL A 201 0.34 -6.51 7.26
CA VAL A 201 0.79 -5.21 7.78
C VAL A 201 -0.09 -4.07 7.28
N HIS A 202 -0.45 -4.05 6.01
CA HIS A 202 -1.34 -3.01 5.48
C HIS A 202 -2.76 -3.10 6.06
N VAL A 203 -3.25 -4.30 6.32
CA VAL A 203 -4.51 -4.50 7.07
C VAL A 203 -4.39 -3.95 8.50
N ARG A 204 -3.28 -4.20 9.21
CA ARG A 204 -3.06 -3.64 10.54
C ARG A 204 -3.07 -2.12 10.52
N ARG A 205 -2.29 -1.49 9.61
CA ARG A 205 -2.26 -0.02 9.45
C ARG A 205 -3.62 0.57 9.08
N LEU A 206 -4.32 -0.09 8.17
CA LEU A 206 -5.65 0.35 7.79
C LEU A 206 -6.59 0.34 9.01
N ARG A 207 -6.53 -0.73 9.84
CA ARG A 207 -7.29 -0.80 11.10
C ARG A 207 -6.94 0.34 12.06
N GLU A 208 -5.66 0.63 12.25
CA GLU A 208 -5.20 1.73 13.12
C GLU A 208 -5.81 3.08 12.72
N LYS A 209 -6.21 3.23 11.45
CA LYS A 209 -6.79 4.46 10.90
C LYS A 209 -8.31 4.47 10.88
N ILE A 210 -8.94 3.34 10.54
CA ILE A 210 -10.40 3.29 10.33
C ILE A 210 -11.17 2.75 11.54
N GLU A 211 -10.56 1.94 12.40
CA GLU A 211 -11.24 1.32 13.52
C GLU A 211 -11.27 2.24 14.75
N PRO A 212 -12.33 2.19 15.57
CA PRO A 212 -12.32 2.79 16.89
C PRO A 212 -11.32 2.10 17.83
N ASP A 213 -11.20 0.77 17.73
CA ASP A 213 -10.24 -0.08 18.43
C ASP A 213 -9.64 -1.10 17.44
N PRO A 214 -8.37 -0.92 17.04
CA PRO A 214 -7.70 -1.83 16.09
C PRO A 214 -7.56 -3.27 16.58
N THR A 215 -7.59 -3.49 17.91
CA THR A 215 -7.48 -4.84 18.51
C THR A 215 -8.81 -5.60 18.49
N SER A 216 -9.94 -4.87 18.41
CA SER A 216 -11.29 -5.42 18.26
C SER A 216 -11.98 -4.83 17.03
N PRO A 217 -11.54 -5.17 15.81
CA PRO A 217 -11.97 -4.50 14.59
C PRO A 217 -13.45 -4.76 14.28
N ARG A 218 -14.17 -3.68 13.96
CA ARG A 218 -15.59 -3.70 13.59
C ARG A 218 -15.77 -3.76 12.07
N PHE A 219 -15.00 -2.96 11.35
CA PHE A 219 -15.13 -2.82 9.91
C PHE A 219 -14.30 -3.86 9.16
N LEU A 220 -13.01 -3.97 9.45
CA LEU A 220 -12.11 -4.86 8.73
C LEU A 220 -11.76 -6.08 9.58
N ARG A 221 -12.52 -7.16 9.39
CA ARG A 221 -12.41 -8.40 10.20
C ARG A 221 -11.42 -9.39 9.62
N THR A 222 -10.82 -10.20 10.51
CA THR A 222 -10.04 -11.38 10.10
C THR A 222 -10.95 -12.59 10.15
N GLU A 223 -11.04 -13.30 9.03
CA GLU A 223 -11.66 -14.62 8.94
C GLU A 223 -10.52 -15.65 8.98
N TRP A 224 -10.36 -16.28 10.15
CA TRP A 224 -9.24 -17.18 10.43
C TRP A 224 -9.13 -18.31 9.41
N GLY A 225 -7.93 -18.49 8.85
CA GLY A 225 -7.69 -19.48 7.80
C GLY A 225 -8.22 -19.12 6.41
N ALA A 226 -9.07 -18.08 6.27
CA ALA A 226 -9.69 -17.71 5.01
C ALA A 226 -9.18 -16.37 4.44
N GLY A 227 -9.11 -15.30 5.24
CA GLY A 227 -8.68 -13.99 4.75
C GLY A 227 -9.22 -12.82 5.56
N TYR A 228 -9.69 -11.80 4.86
CA TYR A 228 -10.26 -10.59 5.45
C TYR A 228 -11.63 -10.26 4.86
N ARG A 229 -12.47 -9.60 5.64
CA ARG A 229 -13.79 -9.14 5.24
C ARG A 229 -13.99 -7.71 5.72
N LEU A 230 -14.44 -6.83 4.82
CA LEU A 230 -14.85 -5.47 5.15
C LEU A 230 -16.36 -5.42 5.32
N GLU A 231 -16.80 -4.79 6.39
CA GLU A 231 -18.20 -4.47 6.68
C GLU A 231 -18.33 -2.97 6.92
N THR A 232 -19.21 -2.29 6.20
CA THR A 232 -19.30 -0.82 6.28
C THR A 232 -20.28 -0.33 7.36
N GLY A 233 -20.98 -1.20 8.05
CA GLY A 233 -22.03 -0.99 9.04
C GLY A 233 -22.23 0.46 9.52
N ASP A 234 -23.44 0.88 9.78
CA ASP A 234 -23.72 2.21 10.34
C ASP A 234 -22.96 2.42 11.65
N ALA A 235 -22.42 3.61 11.84
CA ALA A 235 -21.62 3.99 13.01
C ALA A 235 -22.35 3.81 14.37
N GLY A 236 -23.59 3.33 14.35
CA GLY A 236 -24.49 3.20 15.51
C GLY A 236 -25.30 1.91 15.62
N SER A 237 -25.24 0.97 14.66
CA SER A 237 -26.05 -0.24 14.78
C SER A 237 -25.42 -1.28 15.71
N PRO A 238 -26.12 -1.75 16.75
CA PRO A 238 -25.67 -2.83 17.59
C PRO A 238 -25.57 -4.13 16.76
N ARG A 239 -24.58 -4.96 17.07
CA ARG A 239 -24.37 -6.29 16.49
C ARG A 239 -25.69 -6.99 16.20
N ARG A 240 -25.99 -7.28 14.93
CA ARG A 240 -26.95 -8.34 14.65
C ARG A 240 -26.34 -9.63 15.24
N ALA A 241 -26.99 -10.13 16.28
CA ALA A 241 -26.66 -11.41 16.87
C ALA A 241 -26.64 -12.45 15.74
N GLN A 242 -25.53 -13.16 15.63
CA GLN A 242 -25.47 -14.35 14.76
C GLN A 242 -26.59 -15.31 15.17
N PRO A 243 -27.39 -15.81 14.23
CA PRO A 243 -28.35 -16.86 14.58
C PRO A 243 -27.58 -18.05 15.14
N PRO A 244 -28.13 -18.74 16.17
CA PRO A 244 -27.48 -19.90 16.74
C PRO A 244 -27.29 -20.98 15.67
N PRO A 245 -26.21 -21.79 15.74
CA PRO A 245 -25.98 -22.87 14.79
C PRO A 245 -27.18 -23.82 14.81
N LEU A 246 -27.69 -24.16 13.65
CA LEU A 246 -28.77 -25.12 13.49
C LEU A 246 -28.41 -26.43 14.20
N PRO A 247 -29.34 -27.07 14.94
CA PRO A 247 -29.11 -28.36 15.60
C PRO A 247 -28.76 -29.42 14.53
N ARG A 248 -27.69 -30.15 14.78
CA ARG A 248 -27.30 -31.27 13.93
C ARG A 248 -28.46 -32.26 13.95
N SER A 249 -29.03 -32.57 12.80
CA SER A 249 -30.01 -33.62 12.64
C SER A 249 -29.35 -34.95 13.01
N SER A 250 -29.75 -35.52 14.12
CA SER A 250 -29.47 -36.91 14.45
C SER A 250 -30.19 -37.81 13.40
N GLY A 251 -29.40 -38.38 12.51
CA GLY A 251 -29.87 -39.41 11.59
C GLY A 251 -30.31 -40.63 12.35
N PRO A 252 -31.28 -41.40 11.81
CA PRO A 252 -31.79 -42.56 12.48
C PRO A 252 -30.75 -43.68 12.51
N THR A 253 -30.58 -44.25 13.70
CA THR A 253 -29.87 -45.51 13.93
C THR A 253 -30.70 -46.66 13.35
N CYS A 254 -30.11 -47.39 12.45
CA CYS A 254 -30.45 -48.81 12.16
C CYS A 254 -29.24 -49.67 12.41
#